data_87e6e88d063124f8ad156d0815761c5f
#
_entry.id   87e6e88d063124f8ad156d0815761c5f
#
_cell.length_a   1.000
_cell.length_b   1.000
_cell.length_c   1.000
_cell.angle_alpha   90.00
_cell.angle_beta   90.00
_cell.angle_gamma   90.00
#
_symmetry.space_group_name_H-M   'P 1'
#
loop_
_entity.id
_entity.type
_entity.pdbx_description
1 polymer ?
#
loop_
_entity_poly.entity_id
_entity_poly.type
_entity_poly.pdbx_seq_one_letter_code
_entity_poly.pdbx_strand_id
1 'polypeptide(L)'
;MATTNIIELLQEALNSKPLQKVSPNTQEVKKSAADTTNASKLQQAVISAVLTGIYKITRTHEGAEKVLGGNLSTNWGDLLFGDSKDALIGRIAEYGVSSPANIGGEIEMAGNEAVQIIRTTAGGAKTATADDVIVYVKDQRNNILQSLPAALQLGSLLDDDTLDDHTHKMDGPISGLMHKIEKAFSGTPPADEPTS
;
A
#
# COMPACT_ATOMS: atom_id res chain seq x y z
N MET A 1 -18.94 -15.15 -11.98
CA MET A 1 -18.59 -15.73 -10.66
C MET A 1 -17.96 -14.63 -9.86
N ALA A 2 -18.26 -14.48 -8.56
CA ALA A 2 -17.58 -13.51 -7.74
C ALA A 2 -16.11 -13.93 -7.60
N THR A 3 -15.18 -13.06 -7.98
CA THR A 3 -13.76 -13.32 -7.86
C THR A 3 -13.41 -13.36 -6.37
N THR A 4 -12.80 -14.44 -5.89
CA THR A 4 -12.44 -14.60 -4.47
C THR A 4 -11.45 -13.49 -4.09
N ASN A 5 -11.68 -12.83 -2.96
CA ASN A 5 -10.90 -11.71 -2.50
C ASN A 5 -9.49 -12.15 -2.06
N ILE A 6 -8.46 -11.69 -2.77
CA ILE A 6 -7.06 -12.05 -2.48
C ILE A 6 -6.61 -11.64 -1.07
N ILE A 7 -7.16 -10.54 -0.55
CA ILE A 7 -6.86 -10.08 0.82
C ILE A 7 -7.32 -11.13 1.83
N GLU A 8 -8.54 -11.63 1.70
CA GLU A 8 -9.09 -12.62 2.62
C GLU A 8 -8.33 -13.95 2.56
N LEU A 9 -7.98 -14.40 1.35
CA LEU A 9 -7.17 -15.61 1.17
C LEU A 9 -5.78 -15.47 1.79
N LEU A 10 -5.14 -14.33 1.61
CA LEU A 10 -3.80 -14.10 2.15
C LEU A 10 -3.82 -13.95 3.68
N GLN A 11 -4.87 -13.34 4.22
CA GLN A 11 -5.10 -13.28 5.66
C GLN A 11 -5.25 -14.68 6.28
N GLU A 12 -6.01 -15.54 5.63
CA GLU A 12 -6.21 -16.92 6.07
C GLU A 12 -4.88 -17.70 6.01
N ALA A 13 -4.14 -17.61 4.91
CA ALA A 13 -2.85 -18.28 4.74
C ALA A 13 -1.81 -17.84 5.77
N LEU A 14 -1.78 -16.55 6.10
CA LEU A 14 -0.86 -15.97 7.09
C LEU A 14 -1.38 -16.02 8.53
N ASN A 15 -2.56 -16.64 8.75
CA ASN A 15 -3.25 -16.66 10.04
C ASN A 15 -3.34 -15.25 10.68
N SER A 16 -3.62 -14.25 9.85
CA SER A 16 -3.71 -12.86 10.26
C SER A 16 -5.14 -12.44 10.60
N LYS A 17 -5.28 -11.40 11.44
CA LYS A 17 -6.57 -10.79 11.74
C LYS A 17 -7.13 -10.07 10.50
N PRO A 18 -8.47 -9.88 10.41
CA PRO A 18 -9.07 -9.10 9.33
C PRO A 18 -8.46 -7.70 9.24
N LEU A 19 -8.02 -7.32 8.03
CA LEU A 19 -7.46 -5.99 7.78
C LEU A 19 -8.55 -4.92 7.87
N GLN A 20 -8.16 -3.74 8.30
CA GLN A 20 -9.06 -2.60 8.34
C GLN A 20 -9.28 -2.07 6.91
N LYS A 21 -10.55 -1.83 6.55
CA LYS A 21 -10.86 -1.17 5.29
C LYS A 21 -10.60 0.32 5.43
N VAL A 22 -9.77 0.84 4.55
CA VAL A 22 -9.54 2.28 4.39
C VAL A 22 -10.47 2.84 3.32
N SER A 23 -10.69 4.15 3.31
CA SER A 23 -11.40 4.78 2.19
C SER A 23 -10.48 4.78 0.98
N PRO A 24 -10.89 4.26 -0.19
CA PRO A 24 -10.04 4.28 -1.37
C PRO A 24 -9.73 5.71 -1.86
N ASN A 25 -10.54 6.70 -1.48
CA ASN A 25 -10.37 8.09 -1.88
C ASN A 25 -9.49 8.90 -0.93
N THR A 26 -9.52 8.59 0.37
CA THR A 26 -8.76 9.32 1.40
C THR A 26 -7.72 8.45 2.08
N GLN A 27 -7.71 7.14 1.78
CA GLN A 27 -6.89 6.12 2.45
C GLN A 27 -6.92 6.21 3.99
N GLU A 28 -7.92 6.90 4.53
CA GLU A 28 -8.15 6.98 5.96
C GLU A 28 -8.84 5.71 6.45
N VAL A 29 -8.42 5.22 7.60
CA VAL A 29 -9.06 4.09 8.27
C VAL A 29 -10.49 4.46 8.61
N LYS A 30 -11.46 3.78 8.00
CA LYS A 30 -12.85 3.89 8.43
C LYS A 30 -12.90 3.46 9.90
N LYS A 31 -13.29 4.36 10.78
CA LYS A 31 -13.39 4.11 12.23
C LYS A 31 -14.27 2.88 12.47
N SER A 32 -13.64 1.73 12.53
CA SER A 32 -14.19 0.48 13.02
C SER A 32 -13.52 0.19 14.35
N ALA A 33 -14.29 -0.21 15.36
CA ALA A 33 -13.80 -0.57 16.68
C ALA A 33 -12.95 -1.86 16.71
N ALA A 34 -12.36 -2.25 15.58
CA ALA A 34 -11.50 -3.40 15.46
C ALA A 34 -10.13 -3.09 16.05
N ASP A 35 -9.69 -3.96 16.91
CA ASP A 35 -8.42 -4.07 17.63
C ASP A 35 -7.20 -3.52 16.84
N THR A 36 -6.82 -2.28 17.06
CA THR A 36 -5.66 -1.63 16.45
C THR A 36 -4.36 -1.95 17.22
N THR A 37 -4.04 -3.22 17.33
CA THR A 37 -2.74 -3.62 17.91
C THR A 37 -1.61 -3.32 16.92
N ASN A 38 -0.39 -3.09 17.43
CA ASN A 38 0.78 -2.91 16.57
C ASN A 38 0.99 -4.09 15.61
N ALA A 39 0.73 -5.32 16.08
CA ALA A 39 0.79 -6.51 15.25
C ALA A 39 -0.22 -6.47 14.09
N SER A 40 -1.46 -6.03 14.34
CA SER A 40 -2.48 -5.91 13.28
C SER A 40 -2.10 -4.81 12.28
N LYS A 41 -1.52 -3.70 12.73
CA LYS A 41 -1.00 -2.65 11.84
C LYS A 41 0.15 -3.15 10.98
N LEU A 42 1.10 -3.87 11.59
CA LEU A 42 2.22 -4.45 10.85
C LEU A 42 1.73 -5.39 9.76
N GLN A 43 0.86 -6.34 10.09
CA GLN A 43 0.28 -7.27 9.13
C GLN A 43 -0.46 -6.54 8.00
N GLN A 44 -1.27 -5.52 8.34
CA GLN A 44 -1.94 -4.69 7.34
C GLN A 44 -0.95 -4.02 6.41
N ALA A 45 0.09 -3.40 6.93
CA ALA A 45 1.10 -2.71 6.13
C ALA A 45 1.84 -3.68 5.20
N VAL A 46 2.28 -4.84 5.71
CA VAL A 46 3.01 -5.84 4.91
C VAL A 46 2.13 -6.42 3.81
N ILE A 47 0.92 -6.92 4.15
CA ILE A 47 0.01 -7.54 3.18
C ILE A 47 -0.37 -6.55 2.08
N SER A 48 -0.75 -5.32 2.47
CA SER A 48 -1.14 -4.29 1.50
C SER A 48 0.01 -3.88 0.61
N ALA A 49 1.22 -3.70 1.16
CA ALA A 49 2.40 -3.35 0.40
C ALA A 49 2.76 -4.42 -0.63
N VAL A 50 2.85 -5.69 -0.20
CA VAL A 50 3.18 -6.82 -1.08
C VAL A 50 2.18 -6.94 -2.22
N LEU A 51 0.87 -6.93 -1.92
CA LEU A 51 -0.15 -7.04 -2.95
C LEU A 51 -0.16 -5.83 -3.90
N THR A 52 0.13 -4.62 -3.40
CA THR A 52 0.28 -3.43 -4.24
C THR A 52 1.50 -3.52 -5.15
N GLY A 53 2.64 -4.01 -4.65
CA GLY A 53 3.82 -4.28 -5.46
C GLY A 53 3.55 -5.32 -6.56
N ILE A 54 2.88 -6.43 -6.21
CA ILE A 54 2.45 -7.44 -7.19
C ILE A 54 1.50 -6.82 -8.23
N TYR A 55 0.51 -6.04 -7.80
CA TYR A 55 -0.39 -5.34 -8.72
C TYR A 55 0.37 -4.44 -9.70
N LYS A 56 1.35 -3.68 -9.21
CA LYS A 56 2.16 -2.80 -10.05
C LYS A 56 2.92 -3.57 -11.13
N ILE A 57 3.70 -4.60 -10.74
CA ILE A 57 4.55 -5.31 -11.69
C ILE A 57 3.75 -6.17 -12.66
N THR A 58 2.60 -6.73 -12.25
CA THR A 58 1.74 -7.56 -13.11
C THR A 58 0.91 -6.77 -14.13
N ARG A 59 1.08 -5.45 -14.21
CA ARG A 59 0.53 -4.66 -15.32
C ARG A 59 1.25 -4.94 -16.63
N THR A 60 2.42 -5.56 -16.60
CA THR A 60 3.18 -5.99 -17.75
C THR A 60 3.22 -7.51 -17.82
N HIS A 61 3.28 -8.06 -19.03
CA HIS A 61 3.39 -9.50 -19.26
C HIS A 61 4.67 -10.05 -18.62
N GLU A 62 5.80 -9.36 -18.79
CA GLU A 62 7.08 -9.74 -18.17
C GLU A 62 6.99 -9.78 -16.64
N GLY A 63 6.35 -8.80 -16.04
CA GLY A 63 6.14 -8.77 -14.58
C GLY A 63 5.23 -9.90 -14.09
N ALA A 64 4.18 -10.23 -14.85
CA ALA A 64 3.32 -11.37 -14.54
C ALA A 64 4.06 -12.71 -14.66
N GLU A 65 4.95 -12.86 -15.65
CA GLU A 65 5.82 -14.04 -15.78
C GLU A 65 6.79 -14.15 -14.59
N LYS A 66 7.38 -13.03 -14.14
CA LYS A 66 8.24 -13.01 -12.94
C LYS A 66 7.47 -13.46 -11.70
N VAL A 67 6.23 -13.00 -11.53
CA VAL A 67 5.37 -13.44 -10.40
C VAL A 67 5.08 -14.93 -10.52
N LEU A 68 4.72 -15.44 -11.69
CA LEU A 68 4.50 -16.88 -11.91
C LEU A 68 5.76 -17.70 -11.70
N GLY A 69 6.93 -17.21 -12.08
CA GLY A 69 8.21 -17.88 -11.87
C GLY A 69 8.70 -17.86 -10.43
N GLY A 70 8.13 -17.02 -9.58
CA GLY A 70 8.54 -16.84 -8.19
C GLY A 70 8.44 -18.14 -7.37
N ASN A 71 9.33 -18.32 -6.41
CA ASN A 71 9.38 -19.46 -5.53
C ASN A 71 10.00 -19.05 -4.18
N LEU A 72 10.22 -20.02 -3.28
CA LEU A 72 10.76 -19.78 -1.94
C LEU A 72 12.17 -19.12 -1.92
N SER A 73 12.89 -19.15 -3.04
CA SER A 73 14.19 -18.49 -3.18
C SER A 73 14.09 -17.10 -3.82
N THR A 74 12.90 -16.65 -4.20
CA THR A 74 12.68 -15.31 -4.77
C THR A 74 12.81 -14.29 -3.67
N ASN A 75 13.63 -13.25 -3.89
CA ASN A 75 13.66 -12.08 -3.04
C ASN A 75 12.51 -11.15 -3.45
N TRP A 76 11.36 -11.30 -2.79
CA TRP A 76 10.16 -10.53 -3.09
C TRP A 76 10.35 -9.04 -2.82
N GLY A 77 11.08 -8.70 -1.76
CA GLY A 77 11.39 -7.31 -1.45
C GLY A 77 12.10 -6.61 -2.61
N ASP A 78 13.12 -7.22 -3.17
CA ASP A 78 13.86 -6.67 -4.30
C ASP A 78 13.05 -6.69 -5.59
N LEU A 79 12.30 -7.78 -5.85
CA LEU A 79 11.50 -7.91 -7.06
C LEU A 79 10.36 -6.88 -7.11
N LEU A 80 9.67 -6.63 -6.00
CA LEU A 80 8.49 -5.78 -5.94
C LEU A 80 8.85 -4.29 -5.77
N PHE A 81 9.91 -3.97 -5.06
CA PHE A 81 10.22 -2.62 -4.61
C PHE A 81 11.58 -2.08 -5.08
N GLY A 82 12.49 -2.94 -5.53
CA GLY A 82 13.81 -2.53 -6.01
C GLY A 82 14.52 -1.60 -5.02
N ASP A 83 15.00 -0.46 -5.51
CA ASP A 83 15.72 0.55 -4.71
C ASP A 83 14.85 1.18 -3.60
N SER A 84 13.53 1.08 -3.71
CA SER A 84 12.59 1.61 -2.71
C SER A 84 12.35 0.68 -1.51
N LYS A 85 12.92 -0.53 -1.52
CA LYS A 85 12.71 -1.54 -0.48
C LYS A 85 13.03 -1.04 0.92
N ASP A 86 14.19 -0.45 1.12
CA ASP A 86 14.63 -0.01 2.45
C ASP A 86 13.77 1.15 2.98
N ALA A 87 13.37 2.06 2.10
CA ALA A 87 12.45 3.14 2.46
C ALA A 87 11.06 2.58 2.84
N LEU A 88 10.57 1.57 2.12
CA LEU A 88 9.33 0.88 2.46
C LEU A 88 9.41 0.20 3.81
N ILE A 89 10.48 -0.56 4.06
CA ILE A 89 10.71 -1.23 5.35
C ILE A 89 10.67 -0.21 6.49
N GLY A 90 11.29 0.96 6.32
CA GLY A 90 11.25 2.05 7.30
C GLY A 90 9.82 2.53 7.57
N ARG A 91 9.01 2.76 6.54
CA ARG A 91 7.60 3.19 6.68
C ARG A 91 6.72 2.13 7.33
N ILE A 92 6.91 0.85 6.98
CA ILE A 92 6.20 -0.27 7.62
C ILE A 92 6.58 -0.36 9.09
N ALA A 93 7.88 -0.21 9.42
CA ALA A 93 8.37 -0.22 10.79
C ALA A 93 7.73 0.88 11.65
N GLU A 94 7.67 2.09 11.11
CA GLU A 94 7.04 3.23 11.78
C GLU A 94 5.54 3.00 11.96
N TYR A 95 4.82 2.60 10.92
CA TYR A 95 3.36 2.37 10.98
C TYR A 95 2.99 1.24 11.92
N GLY A 96 3.71 0.12 11.89
CA GLY A 96 3.47 -1.07 12.71
C GLY A 96 4.14 -1.03 14.09
N VAL A 97 4.92 0.02 14.39
CA VAL A 97 5.74 0.12 15.62
C VAL A 97 6.56 -1.17 15.82
N SER A 98 7.36 -1.53 14.82
CA SER A 98 8.14 -2.77 14.77
C SER A 98 9.59 -2.50 14.38
N SER A 99 10.45 -3.50 14.58
CA SER A 99 11.84 -3.41 14.15
C SER A 99 11.97 -3.66 12.63
N PRO A 100 12.72 -2.83 11.89
CA PRO A 100 12.99 -3.06 10.47
C PRO A 100 13.56 -4.45 10.16
N ALA A 101 14.33 -5.02 11.07
CA ALA A 101 15.00 -6.33 10.89
C ALA A 101 14.01 -7.49 10.66
N ASN A 102 12.78 -7.40 11.18
CA ASN A 102 11.78 -8.46 11.05
C ASN A 102 10.95 -8.32 9.77
N ILE A 103 10.84 -7.10 9.23
CA ILE A 103 9.90 -6.78 8.15
C ILE A 103 10.30 -7.43 6.83
N GLY A 104 11.59 -7.54 6.56
CA GLY A 104 12.07 -8.24 5.36
C GLY A 104 11.52 -9.67 5.28
N GLY A 105 11.63 -10.44 6.38
CA GLY A 105 11.08 -11.79 6.43
C GLY A 105 9.55 -11.86 6.26
N GLU A 106 8.82 -10.90 6.82
CA GLU A 106 7.37 -10.80 6.64
C GLU A 106 6.99 -10.51 5.18
N ILE A 107 7.75 -9.66 4.48
CA ILE A 107 7.55 -9.39 3.04
C ILE A 107 7.78 -10.65 2.21
N GLU A 108 8.87 -11.39 2.49
CA GLU A 108 9.18 -12.63 1.78
C GLU A 108 8.10 -13.70 2.00
N MET A 109 7.63 -13.85 3.23
CA MET A 109 6.56 -14.80 3.57
C MET A 109 5.24 -14.40 2.87
N ALA A 110 4.83 -13.14 2.97
CA ALA A 110 3.62 -12.66 2.32
C ALA A 110 3.70 -12.78 0.79
N GLY A 111 4.86 -12.53 0.18
CA GLY A 111 5.09 -12.68 -1.25
C GLY A 111 4.94 -14.12 -1.72
N ASN A 112 5.53 -15.07 -0.99
CA ASN A 112 5.41 -16.49 -1.30
C ASN A 112 3.97 -16.97 -1.24
N GLU A 113 3.23 -16.63 -0.17
CA GLU A 113 1.83 -17.01 -0.03
C GLU A 113 0.93 -16.35 -1.09
N ALA A 114 1.15 -15.06 -1.36
CA ALA A 114 0.38 -14.34 -2.38
C ALA A 114 0.52 -14.99 -3.76
N VAL A 115 1.73 -15.40 -4.14
CA VAL A 115 1.96 -16.05 -5.43
C VAL A 115 1.31 -17.43 -5.51
N GLN A 116 1.33 -18.22 -4.44
CA GLN A 116 0.62 -19.50 -4.41
C GLN A 116 -0.89 -19.31 -4.59
N ILE A 117 -1.47 -18.31 -3.91
CA ILE A 117 -2.87 -17.95 -4.06
C ILE A 117 -3.18 -17.51 -5.49
N ILE A 118 -2.37 -16.62 -6.06
CA ILE A 118 -2.54 -16.13 -7.43
C ILE A 118 -2.52 -17.28 -8.44
N ARG A 119 -1.52 -18.15 -8.37
CA ARG A 119 -1.42 -19.33 -9.25
C ARG A 119 -2.65 -20.21 -9.18
N THR A 120 -3.10 -20.50 -7.95
CA THR A 120 -4.23 -21.40 -7.72
C THR A 120 -5.54 -20.80 -8.23
N THR A 121 -5.72 -19.47 -8.02
CA THR A 121 -6.99 -18.79 -8.29
C THR A 121 -7.09 -18.26 -9.72
N ALA A 122 -5.97 -17.83 -10.34
CA ALA A 122 -5.99 -17.22 -11.66
C ALA A 122 -6.18 -18.24 -12.80
N GLY A 123 -5.66 -19.45 -12.70
CA GLY A 123 -5.78 -20.44 -13.78
C GLY A 123 -5.45 -21.86 -13.35
N GLY A 124 -5.26 -22.07 -12.04
CA GLY A 124 -4.79 -23.34 -11.48
C GLY A 124 -3.28 -23.42 -11.36
N ALA A 125 -2.80 -24.06 -10.29
CA ALA A 125 -1.40 -24.03 -9.84
C ALA A 125 -0.36 -24.45 -10.91
N LYS A 126 -0.77 -25.22 -11.93
CA LYS A 126 0.12 -25.71 -13.00
C LYS A 126 -0.18 -25.13 -14.38
N THR A 127 -1.29 -24.45 -14.55
CA THR A 127 -1.83 -24.02 -15.85
C THR A 127 -2.02 -22.52 -15.96
N ALA A 128 -1.85 -21.77 -14.86
CA ALA A 128 -1.96 -20.31 -14.87
C ALA A 128 -0.94 -19.70 -15.85
N THR A 129 -1.42 -18.81 -16.70
CA THR A 129 -0.62 -18.03 -17.64
C THR A 129 -0.40 -16.62 -17.13
N ALA A 130 0.53 -15.89 -17.73
CA ALA A 130 0.75 -14.47 -17.40
C ALA A 130 -0.52 -13.64 -17.62
N ASP A 131 -1.29 -13.91 -18.67
CA ASP A 131 -2.54 -13.21 -18.95
C ASP A 131 -3.61 -13.48 -17.88
N ASP A 132 -3.71 -14.71 -17.39
CA ASP A 132 -4.62 -15.06 -16.30
C ASP A 132 -4.25 -14.28 -15.02
N VAL A 133 -2.96 -14.15 -14.71
CA VAL A 133 -2.46 -13.38 -13.58
C VAL A 133 -2.78 -11.90 -13.74
N ILE A 134 -2.55 -11.32 -14.92
CA ILE A 134 -2.87 -9.92 -15.22
C ILE A 134 -4.35 -9.64 -14.96
N VAL A 135 -5.22 -10.47 -15.52
CA VAL A 135 -6.67 -10.32 -15.38
C VAL A 135 -7.08 -10.45 -13.90
N TYR A 136 -6.64 -11.52 -13.24
CA TYR A 136 -7.00 -11.77 -11.84
C TYR A 136 -6.55 -10.63 -10.92
N VAL A 137 -5.28 -10.24 -10.99
CA VAL A 137 -4.72 -9.21 -10.11
C VAL A 137 -5.34 -7.84 -10.40
N LYS A 138 -5.64 -7.53 -11.66
CA LYS A 138 -6.36 -6.31 -12.06
C LYS A 138 -7.75 -6.24 -11.43
N ASP A 139 -8.49 -7.34 -11.42
CA ASP A 139 -9.81 -7.43 -10.79
C ASP A 139 -9.75 -7.24 -9.27
N GLN A 140 -8.62 -7.57 -8.63
CA GLN A 140 -8.39 -7.38 -7.20
C GLN A 140 -7.99 -5.95 -6.82
N ARG A 141 -7.73 -5.05 -7.77
CA ARG A 141 -7.23 -3.68 -7.51
C ARG A 141 -8.00 -2.97 -6.39
N ASN A 142 -9.32 -2.97 -6.46
CA ASN A 142 -10.13 -2.26 -5.46
C ASN A 142 -10.02 -2.89 -4.07
N ASN A 143 -9.94 -4.23 -3.99
CA ASN A 143 -9.75 -4.94 -2.73
C ASN A 143 -8.38 -4.57 -2.12
N ILE A 144 -7.32 -4.56 -2.95
CA ILE A 144 -5.95 -4.21 -2.55
C ILE A 144 -5.90 -2.77 -2.01
N LEU A 145 -6.38 -1.80 -2.78
CA LEU A 145 -6.31 -0.38 -2.41
C LEU A 145 -7.19 -0.04 -1.19
N GLN A 146 -8.28 -0.78 -0.96
CA GLN A 146 -9.11 -0.62 0.25
C GLN A 146 -8.42 -1.06 1.54
N SER A 147 -7.32 -1.77 1.48
CA SER A 147 -6.53 -2.19 2.65
C SER A 147 -5.24 -1.39 2.82
N LEU A 148 -4.87 -0.56 1.85
CA LEU A 148 -3.60 0.16 1.80
C LEU A 148 -3.62 1.39 2.71
N PRO A 149 -2.80 1.43 3.80
CA PRO A 149 -2.72 2.62 4.65
C PRO A 149 -2.04 3.79 3.94
N ALA A 150 -2.63 4.99 4.04
CA ALA A 150 -2.05 6.23 3.49
C ALA A 150 -0.63 6.52 3.99
N ALA A 151 -0.34 6.13 5.24
CA ALA A 151 0.96 6.34 5.87
C ALA A 151 2.12 5.68 5.11
N LEU A 152 1.86 4.63 4.31
CA LEU A 152 2.90 3.97 3.51
C LEU A 152 3.30 4.79 2.28
N GLN A 153 2.43 5.67 1.77
CA GLN A 153 2.67 6.52 0.59
C GLN A 153 3.28 5.72 -0.58
N LEU A 154 2.69 4.57 -0.89
CA LEU A 154 3.27 3.63 -1.86
C LEU A 154 3.30 4.19 -3.28
N GLY A 155 2.36 5.02 -3.68
CA GLY A 155 2.38 5.65 -4.99
C GLY A 155 3.59 6.55 -5.16
N SER A 156 3.87 7.40 -4.16
CA SER A 156 5.09 8.23 -4.16
C SER A 156 6.37 7.40 -4.12
N LEU A 157 6.37 6.30 -3.35
CA LEU A 157 7.53 5.43 -3.20
C LEU A 157 7.85 4.66 -4.47
N LEU A 158 6.81 4.24 -5.20
CA LEU A 158 6.91 3.44 -6.41
C LEU A 158 6.84 4.26 -7.69
N ASP A 159 6.79 5.60 -7.59
CA ASP A 159 6.59 6.52 -8.73
C ASP A 159 5.34 6.14 -9.56
N ASP A 160 4.24 5.89 -8.86
CA ASP A 160 2.97 5.46 -9.46
C ASP A 160 1.78 6.17 -8.83
N ASP A 161 1.43 7.30 -9.39
CA ASP A 161 0.31 8.15 -8.96
C ASP A 161 -1.05 7.43 -8.91
N THR A 162 -1.19 6.28 -9.55
CA THR A 162 -2.45 5.53 -9.57
C THR A 162 -2.68 4.69 -8.31
N LEU A 163 -1.68 4.59 -7.45
CA LEU A 163 -1.71 3.83 -6.19
C LEU A 163 -2.05 4.70 -4.99
N ASP A 164 -1.72 5.99 -5.03
CA ASP A 164 -2.01 6.93 -3.95
C ASP A 164 -3.29 7.73 -4.24
N ASP A 165 -3.90 8.20 -3.17
CA ASP A 165 -5.00 9.15 -3.25
C ASP A 165 -4.49 10.53 -3.72
N HIS A 166 -5.15 11.08 -4.72
CA HIS A 166 -4.82 12.40 -5.26
C HIS A 166 -5.11 13.56 -4.28
N THR A 167 -5.85 13.33 -3.19
CA THR A 167 -6.19 14.38 -2.22
C THR A 167 -5.00 14.85 -1.41
N HIS A 168 -3.97 14.01 -1.19
CA HIS A 168 -2.73 14.42 -0.51
C HIS A 168 -1.75 15.20 -1.42
N LYS A 169 -2.00 15.28 -2.73
CA LYS A 169 -1.20 16.15 -3.61
C LYS A 169 -1.44 17.65 -3.37
N MET A 170 -2.44 18.02 -2.57
CA MET A 170 -2.64 19.41 -2.15
C MET A 170 -1.69 19.87 -1.02
N ASP A 171 -0.95 18.98 -0.37
CA ASP A 171 0.10 19.33 0.58
C ASP A 171 1.47 19.63 -0.09
N GLY A 172 1.46 19.87 -1.39
CA GLY A 172 2.60 20.37 -2.15
C GLY A 172 2.95 21.82 -1.80
N PRO A 173 3.98 22.41 -2.44
CA PRO A 173 4.49 23.75 -2.15
C PRO A 173 3.45 24.90 -2.20
N ILE A 174 2.25 24.63 -2.73
CA ILE A 174 1.12 25.58 -2.77
C ILE A 174 0.44 25.69 -1.39
N SER A 175 0.34 24.61 -0.61
CA SER A 175 -0.21 24.66 0.75
C SER A 175 0.68 25.49 1.68
N GLY A 176 2.00 25.36 1.58
CA GLY A 176 2.95 26.20 2.30
C GLY A 176 2.87 27.68 1.92
N LEU A 177 2.48 27.98 0.68
CA LEU A 177 2.28 29.34 0.19
C LEU A 177 0.97 29.95 0.73
N MET A 178 -0.11 29.17 0.77
CA MET A 178 -1.42 29.60 1.31
C MET A 178 -1.30 29.92 2.82
N HIS A 179 -0.63 29.10 3.61
CA HIS A 179 -0.39 29.40 5.03
C HIS A 179 0.50 30.66 5.24
N LYS A 180 1.44 30.94 4.32
CA LYS A 180 2.22 32.17 4.36
C LYS A 180 1.41 33.41 3.98
N ILE A 181 0.48 33.27 3.05
CA ILE A 181 -0.42 34.34 2.62
C ILE A 181 -1.44 34.63 3.74
N GLU A 182 -2.03 33.61 4.34
CA GLU A 182 -2.99 33.79 5.45
C GLU A 182 -2.33 34.46 6.66
N LYS A 183 -1.07 34.14 6.96
CA LYS A 183 -0.30 34.79 8.02
C LYS A 183 0.11 36.23 7.69
N ALA A 184 0.24 36.55 6.39
CA ALA A 184 0.53 37.93 5.93
C ALA A 184 -0.72 38.84 5.94
N PHE A 185 -1.92 38.26 5.75
CA PHE A 185 -3.18 39.00 5.77
C PHE A 185 -3.84 39.10 7.16
N SER A 186 -3.43 38.31 8.14
CA SER A 186 -3.91 38.38 9.52
C SER A 186 -3.12 39.35 10.40
N GLY A 187 -2.16 40.09 9.86
CA GLY A 187 -1.48 41.19 10.52
C GLY A 187 -2.37 42.44 10.52
N THR A 188 -3.09 42.70 11.62
CA THR A 188 -3.85 43.92 11.87
C THR A 188 -2.93 45.15 11.74
N PRO A 189 -3.27 46.16 10.96
CA PRO A 189 -2.55 47.41 10.99
C PRO A 189 -2.81 48.14 12.31
N PRO A 190 -1.82 48.85 12.86
CA PRO A 190 -2.01 49.63 14.06
C PRO A 190 -2.98 50.77 13.83
N ALA A 191 -3.93 50.91 14.75
CA ALA A 191 -4.85 52.02 14.73
C ALA A 191 -4.07 53.33 14.99
N ASP A 192 -4.13 54.29 14.06
CA ASP A 192 -3.69 55.65 14.30
C ASP A 192 -4.64 56.34 15.30
N GLU A 193 -4.07 56.69 16.46
CA GLU A 193 -4.73 57.62 17.38
C GLU A 193 -4.71 59.04 16.82
N PRO A 194 -5.82 59.79 16.84
CA PRO A 194 -5.78 61.20 16.52
C PRO A 194 -5.31 62.01 17.75
N THR A 195 -4.19 62.64 17.60
CA THR A 195 -3.77 63.73 18.55
C THR A 195 -4.56 64.99 18.25
N SER A 196 -5.20 65.48 19.31
CA SER A 196 -5.82 66.80 19.39
C SER A 196 -4.77 67.91 19.53
#